data_a57470ebd1f6288d5023eeb3befa6876
#
_entry.id   a57470ebd1f6288d5023eeb3befa6876
#
_cell.length_a   1.000
_cell.length_b   1.000
_cell.length_c   1.000
_cell.angle_alpha   90.00
_cell.angle_beta   90.00
_cell.angle_gamma   90.00
#
_symmetry.space_group_name_H-M   'P 1'
#
loop_
_entity.id
_entity.type
_entity.pdbx_description
1 polymer ?
#
loop_
_entity_poly.entity_id
_entity_poly.type
_entity_poly.pdbx_seq_one_letter_code
_entity_poly.pdbx_strand_id
1 'polypeptide(L)'
;MAEALIFDAVRTPRGKGRAKDGALHEVSPVSLAAGTLRALQERNGFAPEAVDDVVLGCVDPVKDQAGDIARTAAIVAGYGDAVPGVQINRFCASGLESVALAASRVKAKDADLIVAGGVEMMSRIGMGGSGMPVLTDPAIAMPNMMIPQGVSADLIASLHGFSRTDVDAYAMESQKRAATAWREGRFTDSVIPVTDRTGVTILDTDEAMRPETDMQSLGALNPAFEGMAKMAGFDAVALQAYPELEGLVHVHHAGNSSQIVDGAAAVLIGSADAGERAGLTPRARILSSVSIGSEPTIMLTGPVEATRRALAKAGLSVDDIELWELNEAFASVVLYFLQEIGVSHDRINVNGGAIAMGHPLGATGAMILGTLLDEMERADRKTGVATLCAASGQAIATVIERV
;
A
#
# COMPACT_ATOMS: atom_id res chain seq x y z
N MET A 1 -4.70 -23.46 15.98
CA MET A 1 -3.72 -23.02 14.97
C MET A 1 -2.77 -22.09 15.70
N ALA A 2 -1.49 -22.07 15.33
CA ALA A 2 -0.56 -21.07 15.87
C ALA A 2 -1.03 -19.67 15.51
N GLU A 3 -0.79 -18.69 16.38
CA GLU A 3 -1.04 -17.29 16.08
C GLU A 3 0.13 -16.70 15.30
N ALA A 4 -0.15 -15.73 14.43
CA ALA A 4 0.87 -14.91 13.80
C ALA A 4 0.79 -13.53 14.42
N LEU A 5 1.87 -13.12 15.08
CA LEU A 5 2.00 -11.86 15.81
C LEU A 5 2.82 -10.87 15.02
N ILE A 6 2.44 -9.60 15.08
CA ILE A 6 3.23 -8.46 14.60
C ILE A 6 3.98 -7.91 15.81
N PHE A 7 5.31 -7.87 15.71
CA PHE A 7 6.17 -7.33 16.77
C PHE A 7 6.55 -5.89 16.50
N ASP A 8 6.81 -5.53 15.23
CA ASP A 8 7.15 -4.17 14.86
C ASP A 8 6.86 -3.90 13.36
N ALA A 9 6.74 -2.63 13.01
CA ALA A 9 6.57 -2.18 11.64
C ALA A 9 7.31 -0.84 11.44
N VAL A 10 8.11 -0.75 10.38
CA VAL A 10 8.84 0.47 10.02
C VAL A 10 8.68 0.78 8.54
N ARG A 11 8.79 2.04 8.18
CA ARG A 11 8.84 2.50 6.80
C ARG A 11 9.84 3.64 6.61
N THR A 12 10.32 3.82 5.41
CA THR A 12 10.99 5.06 5.04
C THR A 12 9.97 6.19 4.89
N PRO A 13 10.37 7.46 4.96
CA PRO A 13 9.60 8.53 4.34
C PRO A 13 9.45 8.23 2.84
N ARG A 14 8.40 8.75 2.23
CA ARG A 14 8.13 8.61 0.79
C ARG A 14 8.77 9.77 0.04
N GLY A 15 9.73 9.48 -0.83
CA GLY A 15 10.36 10.46 -1.72
C GLY A 15 9.53 10.67 -2.99
N LYS A 16 9.55 11.85 -3.59
CA LYS A 16 8.91 12.08 -4.89
C LYS A 16 9.47 11.14 -5.96
N GLY A 17 8.60 10.48 -6.70
CA GLY A 17 8.94 9.55 -7.77
C GLY A 17 9.44 10.25 -9.05
N ARG A 18 10.42 11.13 -8.94
CA ARG A 18 10.96 11.93 -10.02
C ARG A 18 12.48 11.90 -10.03
N ALA A 19 13.07 11.64 -11.21
CA ALA A 19 14.51 11.59 -11.37
C ALA A 19 15.21 12.95 -11.13
N LYS A 20 14.51 14.07 -11.40
CA LYS A 20 15.11 15.40 -11.36
C LYS A 20 15.19 15.99 -9.95
N ASP A 21 14.14 15.76 -9.14
CA ASP A 21 13.92 16.47 -7.87
C ASP A 21 13.36 15.58 -6.75
N GLY A 22 13.37 14.26 -6.94
CA GLY A 22 13.02 13.30 -5.89
C GLY A 22 14.20 13.03 -4.97
N ALA A 23 14.04 13.28 -3.68
CA ALA A 23 15.12 13.18 -2.70
C ALA A 23 15.74 11.77 -2.61
N LEU A 24 14.95 10.71 -2.87
CA LEU A 24 15.42 9.32 -2.79
C LEU A 24 16.00 8.77 -4.10
N HIS A 25 15.95 9.51 -5.21
CA HIS A 25 16.35 9.02 -6.54
C HIS A 25 17.77 8.44 -6.58
N GLU A 26 18.72 9.04 -5.88
CA GLU A 26 20.11 8.57 -5.85
C GLU A 26 20.35 7.41 -4.86
N VAL A 27 19.38 7.08 -4.02
CA VAL A 27 19.43 5.92 -3.13
C VAL A 27 19.08 4.66 -3.92
N SER A 28 19.87 3.58 -3.81
CA SER A 28 19.51 2.35 -4.50
C SER A 28 18.29 1.69 -3.83
N PRO A 29 17.40 1.01 -4.60
CA PRO A 29 16.26 0.27 -4.04
C PRO A 29 16.69 -0.76 -2.98
N VAL A 30 17.80 -1.44 -3.23
CA VAL A 30 18.39 -2.40 -2.29
C VAL A 30 18.80 -1.72 -0.99
N SER A 31 19.46 -0.54 -1.05
CA SER A 31 19.87 0.20 0.15
C SER A 31 18.65 0.70 0.93
N LEU A 32 17.60 1.13 0.22
CA LEU A 32 16.37 1.58 0.84
C LEU A 32 15.66 0.45 1.60
N ALA A 33 15.50 -0.72 0.96
CA ALA A 33 14.95 -1.91 1.61
C ALA A 33 15.84 -2.39 2.77
N ALA A 34 17.16 -2.48 2.57
CA ALA A 34 18.09 -2.89 3.61
C ALA A 34 18.06 -1.96 4.83
N GLY A 35 17.80 -0.66 4.62
CA GLY A 35 17.61 0.31 5.71
C GLY A 35 16.46 -0.06 6.63
N THR A 36 15.32 -0.51 6.08
CA THR A 36 14.17 -0.94 6.89
C THR A 36 14.46 -2.23 7.67
N LEU A 37 15.18 -3.18 7.06
CA LEU A 37 15.59 -4.43 7.71
C LEU A 37 16.53 -4.13 8.90
N ARG A 38 17.55 -3.29 8.70
CA ARG A 38 18.45 -2.87 9.79
C ARG A 38 17.71 -2.17 10.92
N ALA A 39 16.83 -1.24 10.60
CA ALA A 39 16.07 -0.52 11.60
C ALA A 39 15.20 -1.45 12.47
N LEU A 40 14.55 -2.45 11.88
CA LEU A 40 13.83 -3.48 12.64
C LEU A 40 14.76 -4.24 13.57
N GLN A 41 15.91 -4.67 13.08
CA GLN A 41 16.88 -5.45 13.86
C GLN A 41 17.47 -4.61 15.01
N GLU A 42 17.90 -3.37 14.73
CA GLU A 42 18.49 -2.47 15.73
C GLU A 42 17.49 -2.08 16.84
N ARG A 43 16.24 -1.80 16.45
CA ARG A 43 15.18 -1.41 17.42
C ARG A 43 14.79 -2.56 18.33
N ASN A 44 14.73 -3.76 17.80
CA ASN A 44 14.18 -4.91 18.51
C ASN A 44 15.26 -5.82 19.09
N GLY A 45 16.54 -5.65 18.71
CA GLY A 45 17.67 -6.35 19.29
C GLY A 45 17.72 -7.86 19.01
N PHE A 46 16.93 -8.38 18.05
CA PHE A 46 16.96 -9.79 17.70
C PHE A 46 18.23 -10.14 16.92
N ALA A 47 18.68 -11.38 17.05
CA ALA A 47 19.77 -11.91 16.24
C ALA A 47 19.29 -12.10 14.79
N PRO A 48 19.97 -11.55 13.77
CA PRO A 48 19.54 -11.68 12.38
C PRO A 48 19.27 -13.10 11.95
N GLU A 49 20.09 -14.06 12.44
CA GLU A 49 20.00 -15.49 12.12
C GLU A 49 18.73 -16.16 12.70
N ALA A 50 17.99 -15.49 13.59
CA ALA A 50 16.70 -15.95 14.06
C ALA A 50 15.59 -15.78 13.03
N VAL A 51 15.84 -14.98 11.96
CA VAL A 51 14.88 -14.75 10.87
C VAL A 51 14.95 -15.91 9.87
N ASP A 52 13.83 -16.59 9.69
CA ASP A 52 13.71 -17.72 8.77
C ASP A 52 13.64 -17.30 7.31
N ASP A 53 13.08 -16.11 7.02
CA ASP A 53 12.93 -15.60 5.65
C ASP A 53 12.67 -14.10 5.61
N VAL A 54 13.00 -13.48 4.46
CA VAL A 54 12.62 -12.11 4.12
C VAL A 54 11.71 -12.12 2.89
N VAL A 55 10.47 -11.66 3.03
CA VAL A 55 9.48 -11.64 1.94
C VAL A 55 9.18 -10.20 1.56
N LEU A 56 9.63 -9.74 0.40
CA LEU A 56 9.42 -8.36 -0.05
C LEU A 56 8.57 -8.27 -1.32
N GLY A 57 7.57 -7.39 -1.27
CA GLY A 57 6.81 -6.97 -2.44
C GLY A 57 7.62 -6.01 -3.31
N CYS A 58 7.63 -6.27 -4.63
CA CYS A 58 8.18 -5.36 -5.63
C CYS A 58 7.42 -5.56 -6.95
N VAL A 59 6.84 -4.49 -7.49
CA VAL A 59 5.93 -4.59 -8.65
C VAL A 59 6.68 -4.60 -9.97
N ASP A 60 7.71 -3.78 -10.09
CA ASP A 60 8.54 -3.69 -11.29
C ASP A 60 9.97 -4.22 -11.03
N PRO A 61 10.15 -5.58 -10.93
CA PRO A 61 11.42 -6.21 -10.57
C PRO A 61 12.41 -6.24 -11.75
N VAL A 62 12.76 -5.07 -12.24
CA VAL A 62 13.71 -4.90 -13.35
C VAL A 62 14.85 -3.96 -12.95
N LYS A 63 15.96 -3.99 -13.69
CA LYS A 63 17.15 -3.17 -13.44
C LYS A 63 17.57 -3.26 -11.97
N ASP A 64 17.59 -2.13 -11.25
CA ASP A 64 18.04 -2.01 -9.86
C ASP A 64 17.10 -2.71 -8.85
N GLN A 65 15.89 -3.05 -9.25
CA GLN A 65 14.91 -3.80 -8.44
C GLN A 65 14.87 -5.30 -8.79
N ALA A 66 15.68 -5.74 -9.75
CA ALA A 66 15.74 -7.13 -10.20
C ALA A 66 16.62 -8.02 -9.30
N GLY A 67 16.65 -9.31 -9.63
CA GLY A 67 17.60 -10.27 -9.08
C GLY A 67 17.31 -10.65 -7.62
N ASP A 68 16.04 -10.83 -7.25
CA ASP A 68 15.61 -11.09 -5.88
C ASP A 68 16.09 -10.02 -4.90
N ILE A 69 15.40 -8.88 -4.94
CA ILE A 69 15.72 -7.73 -4.09
C ILE A 69 15.61 -8.07 -2.59
N ALA A 70 14.77 -9.04 -2.20
CA ALA A 70 14.59 -9.42 -0.81
C ALA A 70 15.86 -10.06 -0.25
N ARG A 71 16.42 -11.07 -0.95
CA ARG A 71 17.69 -11.70 -0.55
C ARG A 71 18.85 -10.70 -0.61
N THR A 72 18.90 -9.89 -1.66
CA THR A 72 19.95 -8.88 -1.81
C THR A 72 19.90 -7.84 -0.68
N ALA A 73 18.71 -7.39 -0.29
CA ALA A 73 18.52 -6.47 0.84
C ALA A 73 18.89 -7.11 2.18
N ALA A 74 18.58 -8.39 2.40
CA ALA A 74 18.96 -9.14 3.61
C ALA A 74 20.49 -9.20 3.77
N ILE A 75 21.23 -9.51 2.68
CA ILE A 75 22.70 -9.51 2.67
C ILE A 75 23.24 -8.11 3.04
N VAL A 76 22.74 -7.07 2.36
CA VAL A 76 23.18 -5.67 2.58
C VAL A 76 22.80 -5.18 3.96
N ALA A 77 21.69 -5.66 4.53
CA ALA A 77 21.27 -5.35 5.90
C ALA A 77 22.14 -6.02 6.98
N GLY A 78 22.95 -7.02 6.61
CA GLY A 78 23.79 -7.76 7.56
C GLY A 78 23.10 -8.97 8.20
N TYR A 79 22.05 -9.52 7.55
CA TYR A 79 21.34 -10.70 8.06
C TYR A 79 22.11 -12.01 7.84
N GLY A 80 23.31 -11.93 7.26
CA GLY A 80 24.24 -13.07 7.09
C GLY A 80 23.87 -14.00 5.93
N ASP A 81 24.56 -15.14 5.91
CA ASP A 81 24.47 -16.09 4.80
C ASP A 81 23.24 -17.01 4.90
N ALA A 82 22.74 -17.23 6.12
CA ALA A 82 21.69 -18.21 6.41
C ALA A 82 20.28 -17.73 6.07
N VAL A 83 20.02 -16.39 6.09
CA VAL A 83 18.67 -15.85 5.90
C VAL A 83 18.34 -15.76 4.41
N PRO A 84 17.40 -16.56 3.89
CA PRO A 84 16.96 -16.47 2.50
C PRO A 84 16.13 -15.23 2.26
N GLY A 85 15.68 -15.03 1.03
CA GLY A 85 14.73 -13.98 0.68
C GLY A 85 13.93 -14.37 -0.53
N VAL A 86 12.71 -13.87 -0.64
CA VAL A 86 11.85 -14.04 -1.80
C VAL A 86 11.13 -12.76 -2.14
N GLN A 87 11.20 -12.41 -3.41
CA GLN A 87 10.46 -11.28 -3.98
C GLN A 87 9.13 -11.75 -4.54
N ILE A 88 8.05 -11.03 -4.24
CA ILE A 88 6.71 -11.34 -4.73
C ILE A 88 6.09 -10.15 -5.47
N ASN A 89 5.12 -10.44 -6.34
CA ASN A 89 4.36 -9.43 -7.06
C ASN A 89 2.85 -9.77 -7.06
N ARG A 90 2.07 -8.91 -6.43
CA ARG A 90 0.60 -8.81 -6.55
C ARG A 90 0.22 -7.36 -6.83
N PHE A 91 0.96 -6.71 -7.73
CA PHE A 91 0.82 -5.27 -8.02
C PHE A 91 0.79 -4.44 -6.73
N CYS A 92 -0.08 -3.44 -6.63
CA CYS A 92 -0.21 -2.56 -5.48
C CYS A 92 -0.41 -3.30 -4.13
N ALA A 93 -0.91 -4.53 -4.16
CA ALA A 93 -1.16 -5.35 -2.97
C ALA A 93 0.09 -6.09 -2.45
N SER A 94 1.22 -6.04 -3.16
CA SER A 94 2.41 -6.87 -2.87
C SER A 94 2.91 -6.76 -1.43
N GLY A 95 2.96 -5.56 -0.87
CA GLY A 95 3.43 -5.36 0.50
C GLY A 95 2.52 -5.95 1.58
N LEU A 96 1.20 -5.95 1.38
CA LEU A 96 0.27 -6.61 2.31
C LEU A 96 0.20 -8.12 2.05
N GLU A 97 0.39 -8.55 0.79
CA GLU A 97 0.52 -9.97 0.46
C GLU A 97 1.76 -10.61 1.10
N SER A 98 2.89 -9.90 1.16
CA SER A 98 4.09 -10.39 1.86
C SER A 98 3.80 -10.66 3.34
N VAL A 99 3.06 -9.76 4.00
CA VAL A 99 2.58 -9.93 5.37
C VAL A 99 1.63 -11.13 5.49
N ALA A 100 0.70 -11.30 4.56
CA ALA A 100 -0.26 -12.42 4.55
C ALA A 100 0.45 -13.78 4.37
N LEU A 101 1.45 -13.84 3.50
CA LEU A 101 2.29 -15.04 3.29
C LEU A 101 3.11 -15.36 4.54
N ALA A 102 3.78 -14.37 5.14
CA ALA A 102 4.52 -14.54 6.38
C ALA A 102 3.61 -15.06 7.51
N ALA A 103 2.45 -14.43 7.71
CA ALA A 103 1.49 -14.87 8.70
C ALA A 103 0.97 -16.31 8.45
N SER A 104 0.79 -16.68 7.19
CA SER A 104 0.35 -18.02 6.82
C SER A 104 1.39 -19.08 7.14
N ARG A 105 2.68 -18.80 6.86
CA ARG A 105 3.81 -19.70 7.18
C ARG A 105 3.99 -19.86 8.68
N VAL A 106 3.87 -18.77 9.46
CA VAL A 106 3.92 -18.83 10.93
C VAL A 106 2.75 -19.65 11.48
N LYS A 107 1.51 -19.42 11.00
CA LYS A 107 0.33 -20.20 11.42
C LYS A 107 0.43 -21.69 11.05
N ALA A 108 1.09 -22.01 9.94
CA ALA A 108 1.37 -23.38 9.49
C ALA A 108 2.55 -24.04 10.25
N LYS A 109 3.31 -23.28 11.03
CA LYS A 109 4.57 -23.69 11.68
C LYS A 109 5.65 -24.08 10.69
N ASP A 110 5.66 -23.48 9.50
CA ASP A 110 6.69 -23.62 8.48
C ASP A 110 7.85 -22.65 8.72
N ALA A 111 7.58 -21.58 9.45
CA ALA A 111 8.56 -20.60 9.91
C ALA A 111 8.15 -20.03 11.26
N ASP A 112 9.11 -19.55 12.02
CA ASP A 112 8.91 -18.97 13.35
C ASP A 112 8.97 -17.44 13.36
N LEU A 113 9.92 -16.85 12.60
CA LEU A 113 10.13 -15.40 12.54
C LEU A 113 10.45 -14.97 11.10
N ILE A 114 9.66 -14.07 10.55
CA ILE A 114 9.77 -13.60 9.16
C ILE A 114 9.76 -12.06 9.14
N VAL A 115 10.60 -11.46 8.32
CA VAL A 115 10.45 -10.05 7.95
C VAL A 115 9.70 -9.97 6.63
N ALA A 116 8.53 -9.35 6.64
CA ALA A 116 7.70 -9.09 5.46
C ALA A 116 7.68 -7.60 5.14
N GLY A 117 7.47 -7.22 3.89
CA GLY A 117 7.43 -5.80 3.54
C GLY A 117 7.43 -5.57 2.05
N GLY A 118 8.09 -4.51 1.61
CA GLY A 118 8.24 -4.22 0.20
C GLY A 118 9.02 -2.96 -0.09
N VAL A 119 9.35 -2.78 -1.36
CA VAL A 119 10.07 -1.62 -1.88
C VAL A 119 9.60 -1.29 -3.28
N GLU A 120 9.53 -0.01 -3.58
CA GLU A 120 9.34 0.49 -4.94
C GLU A 120 10.04 1.83 -5.12
N MET A 121 10.82 1.96 -6.18
CA MET A 121 11.53 3.18 -6.56
C MET A 121 11.02 3.67 -7.91
N MET A 122 9.87 4.38 -7.88
CA MET A 122 9.17 4.80 -9.10
C MET A 122 9.88 5.95 -9.81
N SER A 123 10.82 6.63 -9.14
CA SER A 123 11.72 7.60 -9.77
C SER A 123 12.75 6.96 -10.69
N ARG A 124 13.12 5.69 -10.43
CA ARG A 124 14.13 4.92 -11.19
C ARG A 124 13.50 3.98 -12.20
N ILE A 125 12.38 3.38 -11.83
CA ILE A 125 11.63 2.42 -12.65
C ILE A 125 10.18 2.91 -12.72
N GLY A 126 9.78 3.45 -13.87
CA GLY A 126 8.40 3.89 -14.07
C GLY A 126 7.42 2.70 -14.02
N MET A 127 6.16 2.99 -13.70
CA MET A 127 5.08 1.98 -13.68
C MET A 127 5.04 1.19 -14.99
N GLY A 128 4.95 -0.14 -14.87
CA GLY A 128 4.94 -1.04 -16.02
C GLY A 128 6.33 -1.27 -16.62
N GLY A 129 7.40 -0.91 -15.92
CA GLY A 129 8.77 -1.13 -16.36
C GLY A 129 9.12 -2.61 -16.61
N SER A 130 8.44 -3.53 -15.93
CA SER A 130 8.53 -4.98 -16.14
C SER A 130 7.64 -5.50 -17.29
N GLY A 131 6.87 -4.62 -17.93
CA GLY A 131 5.87 -4.95 -18.94
C GLY A 131 4.49 -5.18 -18.31
N MET A 132 3.47 -4.82 -19.05
CA MET A 132 2.05 -5.02 -18.66
C MET A 132 1.27 -5.63 -19.82
N PRO A 133 1.52 -6.88 -20.20
CA PRO A 133 0.86 -7.50 -21.37
C PRO A 133 -0.66 -7.51 -21.24
N VAL A 134 -1.20 -7.52 -20.03
CA VAL A 134 -2.64 -7.41 -19.78
C VAL A 134 -3.25 -6.11 -20.32
N LEU A 135 -2.47 -5.05 -20.49
CA LEU A 135 -2.90 -3.78 -21.11
C LEU A 135 -2.33 -3.56 -22.51
N THR A 136 -1.14 -4.09 -22.79
CA THR A 136 -0.38 -3.75 -24.00
C THR A 136 -0.51 -4.78 -25.11
N ASP A 137 -0.91 -6.03 -24.80
CA ASP A 137 -1.19 -7.06 -25.79
C ASP A 137 -2.70 -7.05 -26.12
N PRO A 138 -3.12 -6.66 -27.35
CA PRO A 138 -4.53 -6.60 -27.72
C PRO A 138 -5.23 -7.96 -27.63
N ALA A 139 -4.50 -9.07 -27.84
CA ALA A 139 -5.07 -10.41 -27.74
C ALA A 139 -5.46 -10.78 -26.30
N ILE A 140 -4.86 -10.11 -25.31
CA ILE A 140 -5.16 -10.27 -23.90
C ILE A 140 -6.12 -9.16 -23.43
N ALA A 141 -5.84 -7.92 -23.75
CA ALA A 141 -6.56 -6.75 -23.24
C ALA A 141 -8.01 -6.69 -23.74
N MET A 142 -8.23 -6.90 -25.05
CA MET A 142 -9.57 -6.72 -25.64
C MET A 142 -10.60 -7.75 -25.17
N PRO A 143 -10.32 -9.08 -25.14
CA PRO A 143 -11.30 -10.05 -24.65
C PRO A 143 -11.68 -9.85 -23.18
N ASN A 144 -10.78 -9.25 -22.39
CA ASN A 144 -10.98 -8.99 -20.97
C ASN A 144 -11.44 -7.56 -20.67
N MET A 145 -11.75 -6.77 -21.69
CA MET A 145 -12.22 -5.39 -21.58
C MET A 145 -11.32 -4.55 -20.63
N MET A 146 -9.99 -4.72 -20.76
CA MET A 146 -9.02 -4.05 -19.90
C MET A 146 -8.91 -2.58 -20.25
N ILE A 147 -8.98 -1.73 -19.24
CA ILE A 147 -8.80 -0.28 -19.34
C ILE A 147 -7.77 0.19 -18.30
N PRO A 148 -7.12 1.35 -18.49
CA PRO A 148 -6.21 1.91 -17.51
C PRO A 148 -6.90 2.24 -16.19
N GLN A 149 -6.19 2.10 -15.07
CA GLN A 149 -6.72 2.30 -13.71
C GLN A 149 -7.40 3.66 -13.52
N GLY A 150 -6.86 4.75 -14.09
CA GLY A 150 -7.49 6.07 -13.98
C GLY A 150 -8.84 6.15 -14.69
N VAL A 151 -9.00 5.42 -15.80
CA VAL A 151 -10.31 5.29 -16.48
C VAL A 151 -11.26 4.41 -15.66
N SER A 152 -10.75 3.35 -15.01
CA SER A 152 -11.54 2.54 -14.06
C SER A 152 -12.00 3.38 -12.85
N ALA A 153 -11.18 4.28 -12.37
CA ALA A 153 -11.57 5.20 -11.29
C ALA A 153 -12.67 6.17 -11.72
N ASP A 154 -12.59 6.71 -12.95
CA ASP A 154 -13.64 7.54 -13.55
C ASP A 154 -14.92 6.73 -13.81
N LEU A 155 -14.80 5.45 -14.17
CA LEU A 155 -15.93 4.53 -14.30
C LEU A 155 -16.65 4.33 -12.94
N ILE A 156 -15.91 4.12 -11.85
CA ILE A 156 -16.49 4.06 -10.49
C ILE A 156 -17.24 5.37 -10.16
N ALA A 157 -16.60 6.52 -10.42
CA ALA A 157 -17.24 7.80 -10.18
C ALA A 157 -18.53 7.98 -10.98
N SER A 158 -18.52 7.56 -12.25
CA SER A 158 -19.69 7.63 -13.13
C SER A 158 -20.83 6.73 -12.66
N LEU A 159 -20.53 5.47 -12.29
CA LEU A 159 -21.54 4.50 -11.82
C LEU A 159 -22.18 4.89 -10.50
N HIS A 160 -21.41 5.47 -9.59
CA HIS A 160 -21.89 5.82 -8.24
C HIS A 160 -22.24 7.30 -8.09
N GLY A 161 -22.16 8.09 -9.16
CA GLY A 161 -22.55 9.50 -9.18
C GLY A 161 -21.63 10.41 -8.37
N PHE A 162 -20.35 10.03 -8.17
CA PHE A 162 -19.39 10.89 -7.48
C PHE A 162 -18.95 12.03 -8.40
N SER A 163 -19.28 13.25 -7.98
CA SER A 163 -18.91 14.45 -8.71
C SER A 163 -17.42 14.80 -8.55
N ARG A 164 -16.96 15.72 -9.39
CA ARG A 164 -15.64 16.33 -9.25
C ARG A 164 -15.46 16.94 -7.85
N THR A 165 -16.45 17.59 -7.32
CA THR A 165 -16.42 18.21 -5.98
C THR A 165 -16.24 17.15 -4.88
N ASP A 166 -16.91 16.01 -4.99
CA ASP A 166 -16.79 14.93 -3.99
C ASP A 166 -15.39 14.36 -3.93
N VAL A 167 -14.79 14.04 -5.09
CA VAL A 167 -13.43 13.47 -5.13
C VAL A 167 -12.35 14.49 -4.73
N ASP A 168 -12.55 15.77 -5.04
CA ASP A 168 -11.66 16.85 -4.62
C ASP A 168 -11.77 17.14 -3.12
N ALA A 169 -12.98 17.13 -2.56
CA ALA A 169 -13.19 17.30 -1.12
C ALA A 169 -12.52 16.17 -0.31
N TYR A 170 -12.62 14.92 -0.78
CA TYR A 170 -11.92 13.81 -0.17
C TYR A 170 -10.39 14.02 -0.22
N ALA A 171 -9.87 14.42 -1.38
CA ALA A 171 -8.43 14.64 -1.56
C ALA A 171 -7.89 15.77 -0.66
N MET A 172 -8.63 16.86 -0.53
CA MET A 172 -8.30 17.96 0.38
C MET A 172 -8.25 17.47 1.84
N GLU A 173 -9.22 16.65 2.25
CA GLU A 173 -9.22 16.10 3.62
C GLU A 173 -8.06 15.14 3.85
N SER A 174 -7.66 14.32 2.87
CA SER A 174 -6.47 13.47 2.96
C SER A 174 -5.20 14.30 3.21
N GLN A 175 -5.00 15.39 2.46
CA GLN A 175 -3.87 16.32 2.65
C GLN A 175 -3.87 16.93 4.06
N LYS A 176 -5.02 17.41 4.52
CA LYS A 176 -5.18 18.01 5.86
C LYS A 176 -4.87 17.02 6.98
N ARG A 177 -5.35 15.78 6.86
CA ARG A 177 -5.10 14.71 7.84
C ARG A 177 -3.62 14.34 7.87
N ALA A 178 -2.97 14.16 6.71
CA ALA A 178 -1.55 13.86 6.62
C ALA A 178 -0.70 14.98 7.25
N ALA A 179 -0.98 16.23 6.94
CA ALA A 179 -0.28 17.38 7.52
C ALA A 179 -0.46 17.45 9.06
N THR A 180 -1.66 17.14 9.56
CA THR A 180 -1.95 17.11 10.99
C THR A 180 -1.19 15.96 11.65
N ALA A 181 -1.22 14.76 11.07
CA ALA A 181 -0.51 13.59 11.60
C ALA A 181 1.00 13.83 11.72
N TRP A 182 1.61 14.44 10.70
CA TRP A 182 3.03 14.82 10.75
C TRP A 182 3.32 15.87 11.81
N ARG A 183 2.52 16.93 11.90
CA ARG A 183 2.70 17.98 12.90
C ARG A 183 2.56 17.46 14.33
N GLU A 184 1.69 16.49 14.55
CA GLU A 184 1.43 15.87 15.86
C GLU A 184 2.38 14.70 16.17
N GLY A 185 3.31 14.37 15.28
CA GLY A 185 4.31 13.32 15.49
C GLY A 185 3.74 11.89 15.44
N ARG A 186 2.57 11.67 14.78
CA ARG A 186 1.91 10.36 14.74
C ARG A 186 2.69 9.29 13.96
N PHE A 187 3.72 9.69 13.22
CA PHE A 187 4.59 8.80 12.44
C PHE A 187 5.98 8.62 13.06
N THR A 188 6.22 9.18 14.27
CA THR A 188 7.56 9.18 14.88
C THR A 188 8.10 7.76 15.10
N ASP A 189 7.23 6.82 15.44
CA ASP A 189 7.63 5.46 15.78
C ASP A 189 7.82 4.57 14.54
N SER A 190 7.14 4.86 13.44
CA SER A 190 7.21 4.02 12.23
C SER A 190 8.14 4.55 11.15
N VAL A 191 8.33 5.87 11.04
CA VAL A 191 9.17 6.45 9.99
C VAL A 191 10.63 6.49 10.43
N ILE A 192 11.47 5.81 9.66
CA ILE A 192 12.93 5.84 9.83
C ILE A 192 13.54 6.81 8.83
N PRO A 193 14.36 7.79 9.26
CA PRO A 193 15.05 8.67 8.33
C PRO A 193 15.94 7.88 7.37
N VAL A 194 15.97 8.31 6.12
CA VAL A 194 16.94 7.80 5.13
C VAL A 194 18.18 8.65 5.20
N THR A 195 19.32 8.04 5.45
CA THR A 195 20.62 8.69 5.56
C THR A 195 21.58 8.22 4.49
N ASP A 196 22.57 9.03 4.17
CA ASP A 196 23.72 8.60 3.37
C ASP A 196 24.71 7.75 4.19
N ARG A 197 25.80 7.33 3.55
CA ARG A 197 26.83 6.49 4.20
C ARG A 197 27.62 7.20 5.30
N THR A 198 27.54 8.53 5.37
CA THR A 198 28.18 9.36 6.40
C THR A 198 27.24 9.70 7.56
N GLY A 199 25.97 9.28 7.47
CA GLY A 199 24.95 9.55 8.48
C GLY A 199 24.19 10.87 8.27
N VAL A 200 24.41 11.57 7.15
CA VAL A 200 23.66 12.78 6.83
C VAL A 200 22.26 12.40 6.32
N THR A 201 21.24 13.03 6.92
CA THR A 201 19.85 12.78 6.53
C THR A 201 19.58 13.27 5.10
N ILE A 202 19.09 12.36 4.26
CA ILE A 202 18.61 12.63 2.90
C ILE A 202 17.14 13.02 2.93
N LEU A 203 16.33 12.24 3.68
CA LEU A 203 14.89 12.48 3.82
C LEU A 203 14.39 11.90 5.15
N ASP A 204 13.55 12.66 5.87
CA ASP A 204 12.95 12.28 7.16
C ASP A 204 11.42 12.47 7.20
N THR A 205 10.84 13.09 6.18
CA THR A 205 9.40 13.37 6.08
C THR A 205 8.87 12.99 4.70
N ASP A 206 7.57 12.69 4.58
CA ASP A 206 6.95 12.39 3.28
C ASP A 206 6.98 13.62 2.36
N GLU A 207 7.73 13.54 1.28
CA GLU A 207 8.10 14.68 0.41
C GLU A 207 6.95 15.18 -0.49
N ALA A 208 5.95 14.32 -0.76
CA ALA A 208 4.91 14.61 -1.74
C ALA A 208 3.74 15.45 -1.20
N MET A 209 3.63 15.62 0.13
CA MET A 209 2.53 16.34 0.76
C MET A 209 2.41 17.79 0.31
N ARG A 210 1.16 18.27 0.24
CA ARG A 210 0.79 19.64 -0.12
C ARG A 210 -0.24 20.17 0.89
N PRO A 211 0.20 20.57 2.09
CA PRO A 211 -0.70 20.99 3.18
C PRO A 211 -1.63 22.14 2.82
N GLU A 212 -1.21 23.00 1.89
CA GLU A 212 -1.97 24.19 1.44
C GLU A 212 -3.00 23.89 0.34
N THR A 213 -3.25 22.58 0.05
CA THR A 213 -4.24 22.18 -0.97
C THR A 213 -5.63 22.62 -0.55
N ASP A 214 -6.34 23.32 -1.45
CA ASP A 214 -7.71 23.78 -1.28
C ASP A 214 -8.59 23.40 -2.49
N MET A 215 -9.89 23.58 -2.36
CA MET A 215 -10.86 23.27 -3.42
C MET A 215 -10.65 24.11 -4.69
N GLN A 216 -10.12 25.32 -4.57
CA GLN A 216 -9.86 26.18 -5.72
C GLN A 216 -8.68 25.66 -6.55
N SER A 217 -7.59 25.28 -5.89
CA SER A 217 -6.39 24.71 -6.54
C SER A 217 -6.68 23.35 -7.17
N LEU A 218 -7.47 22.50 -6.50
CA LEU A 218 -7.90 21.21 -7.07
C LEU A 218 -8.83 21.42 -8.26
N GLY A 219 -9.83 22.30 -8.14
CA GLY A 219 -10.79 22.59 -9.19
C GLY A 219 -10.18 23.16 -10.48
N ALA A 220 -8.99 23.77 -10.38
CA ALA A 220 -8.24 24.29 -11.54
C ALA A 220 -7.50 23.20 -12.33
N LEU A 221 -7.37 21.97 -11.82
CA LEU A 221 -6.69 20.88 -12.50
C LEU A 221 -7.60 20.23 -13.55
N ASN A 222 -7.06 19.94 -14.73
CA ASN A 222 -7.77 19.20 -15.76
C ASN A 222 -7.82 17.71 -15.44
N PRO A 223 -8.90 17.00 -15.84
CA PRO A 223 -8.96 15.54 -15.78
C PRO A 223 -7.75 14.92 -16.51
N ALA A 224 -7.03 14.03 -15.82
CA ALA A 224 -5.77 13.48 -16.33
C ALA A 224 -5.97 12.34 -17.33
N PHE A 225 -7.09 11.63 -17.24
CA PHE A 225 -7.31 10.38 -17.99
C PHE A 225 -8.24 10.56 -19.19
N GLU A 226 -8.97 11.66 -19.30
CA GLU A 226 -9.93 11.95 -20.35
C GLU A 226 -9.32 11.89 -21.77
N GLY A 227 -8.19 12.56 -21.98
CA GLY A 227 -7.53 12.59 -23.28
C GLY A 227 -7.07 11.22 -23.76
N MET A 228 -6.49 10.42 -22.87
CA MET A 228 -6.06 9.06 -23.17
C MET A 228 -7.27 8.14 -23.39
N ALA A 229 -8.30 8.23 -22.58
CA ALA A 229 -9.50 7.41 -22.67
C ALA A 229 -10.21 7.60 -24.02
N LYS A 230 -10.37 8.85 -24.45
CA LYS A 230 -11.00 9.16 -25.74
C LYS A 230 -10.15 8.75 -26.95
N MET A 231 -8.84 9.06 -26.95
CA MET A 231 -7.94 8.76 -28.07
C MET A 231 -7.74 7.25 -28.28
N ALA A 232 -7.61 6.48 -27.20
CA ALA A 232 -7.38 5.04 -27.26
C ALA A 232 -8.67 4.21 -27.24
N GLY A 233 -9.84 4.85 -27.15
CA GLY A 233 -11.14 4.18 -27.16
C GLY A 233 -11.51 3.45 -25.85
N PHE A 234 -10.85 3.75 -24.75
CA PHE A 234 -11.13 3.10 -23.46
C PHE A 234 -12.52 3.46 -22.90
N ASP A 235 -13.03 4.65 -23.20
CA ASP A 235 -14.42 5.00 -22.88
C ASP A 235 -15.41 4.04 -23.55
N ALA A 236 -15.20 3.72 -24.83
CA ALA A 236 -16.06 2.79 -25.53
C ALA A 236 -15.98 1.37 -24.96
N VAL A 237 -14.80 0.93 -24.52
CA VAL A 237 -14.62 -0.36 -23.83
C VAL A 237 -15.38 -0.38 -22.51
N ALA A 238 -15.26 0.69 -21.70
CA ALA A 238 -15.96 0.81 -20.44
C ALA A 238 -17.50 0.81 -20.64
N LEU A 239 -18.01 1.58 -21.61
CA LEU A 239 -19.44 1.64 -21.92
C LEU A 239 -19.98 0.32 -22.54
N GLN A 240 -19.13 -0.45 -23.20
CA GLN A 240 -19.50 -1.81 -23.64
C GLN A 240 -19.68 -2.75 -22.45
N ALA A 241 -18.82 -2.65 -21.43
CA ALA A 241 -18.92 -3.44 -20.21
C ALA A 241 -20.07 -2.99 -19.30
N TYR A 242 -20.38 -1.68 -19.31
CA TYR A 242 -21.38 -1.04 -18.47
C TYR A 242 -22.39 -0.23 -19.31
N PRO A 243 -23.28 -0.92 -20.07
CA PRO A 243 -24.16 -0.29 -21.05
C PRO A 243 -25.29 0.56 -20.43
N GLU A 244 -25.46 0.52 -19.11
CA GLU A 244 -26.37 1.40 -18.36
C GLU A 244 -25.88 2.85 -18.28
N LEU A 245 -24.59 3.12 -18.57
CA LEU A 245 -24.04 4.47 -18.60
C LEU A 245 -24.20 5.09 -20.00
N GLU A 246 -24.62 6.35 -20.05
CA GLU A 246 -24.65 7.14 -21.29
C GLU A 246 -23.25 7.68 -21.67
N GLY A 247 -22.33 7.79 -20.71
CA GLY A 247 -20.97 8.27 -20.89
C GLY A 247 -20.18 8.25 -19.60
N LEU A 248 -18.84 8.34 -19.69
CA LEU A 248 -17.98 8.48 -18.53
C LEU A 248 -17.81 9.95 -18.16
N VAL A 249 -17.87 10.24 -16.87
CA VAL A 249 -17.52 11.55 -16.30
C VAL A 249 -16.08 11.47 -15.78
N HIS A 250 -15.17 12.21 -16.43
CA HIS A 250 -13.77 12.22 -16.03
C HIS A 250 -13.55 13.27 -14.91
N VAL A 251 -13.28 12.78 -13.71
CA VAL A 251 -13.13 13.61 -12.51
C VAL A 251 -11.74 13.50 -11.87
N HIS A 252 -10.95 12.45 -12.23
CA HIS A 252 -9.66 12.21 -11.61
C HIS A 252 -8.51 12.98 -12.30
N HIS A 253 -7.63 13.48 -11.44
CA HIS A 253 -6.40 14.17 -11.81
C HIS A 253 -5.31 13.94 -10.74
N ALA A 254 -4.12 14.47 -10.95
CA ALA A 254 -2.99 14.28 -10.04
C ALA A 254 -3.25 14.72 -8.58
N GLY A 255 -4.22 15.62 -8.34
CA GLY A 255 -4.54 16.10 -7.00
C GLY A 255 -5.48 15.20 -6.19
N ASN A 256 -6.24 14.30 -6.85
CA ASN A 256 -7.19 13.39 -6.20
C ASN A 256 -6.92 11.91 -6.53
N SER A 257 -5.69 11.64 -6.98
CA SER A 257 -5.12 10.33 -7.22
C SER A 257 -3.85 10.15 -6.39
N SER A 258 -3.45 8.89 -6.13
CA SER A 258 -2.22 8.60 -5.40
C SER A 258 -0.98 9.21 -6.08
N GLN A 259 -0.07 9.75 -5.29
CA GLN A 259 1.19 10.31 -5.81
C GLN A 259 2.19 9.19 -6.16
N ILE A 260 2.97 9.41 -7.23
CA ILE A 260 4.09 8.54 -7.62
C ILE A 260 5.28 8.89 -6.72
N VAL A 261 5.78 7.89 -5.99
CA VAL A 261 6.82 8.07 -4.96
C VAL A 261 7.74 6.86 -4.86
N ASP A 262 8.87 7.06 -4.18
CA ASP A 262 9.82 6.03 -3.78
C ASP A 262 9.61 5.68 -2.31
N GLY A 263 9.80 4.41 -1.92
CA GLY A 263 9.72 4.02 -0.52
C GLY A 263 9.90 2.54 -0.27
N ALA A 264 10.18 2.20 0.98
CA ALA A 264 10.28 0.83 1.48
C ALA A 264 9.63 0.71 2.87
N ALA A 265 9.19 -0.50 3.20
CA ALA A 265 8.64 -0.83 4.52
C ALA A 265 8.98 -2.26 4.89
N ALA A 266 9.05 -2.53 6.19
CA ALA A 266 9.25 -3.86 6.74
C ALA A 266 8.41 -4.05 8.01
N VAL A 267 7.90 -5.27 8.20
CA VAL A 267 7.07 -5.71 9.31
C VAL A 267 7.67 -7.00 9.87
N LEU A 268 7.88 -7.05 11.18
CA LEU A 268 8.41 -8.23 11.87
C LEU A 268 7.23 -9.10 12.34
N ILE A 269 7.16 -10.33 11.84
CA ILE A 269 6.04 -11.26 12.07
C ILE A 269 6.60 -12.58 12.58
N GLY A 270 5.99 -13.12 13.64
CA GLY A 270 6.41 -14.42 14.15
C GLY A 270 5.40 -15.10 15.06
N SER A 271 5.81 -16.27 15.55
CA SER A 271 5.08 -17.02 16.57
C SER A 271 5.33 -16.43 17.97
N ALA A 272 4.45 -16.73 18.93
CA ALA A 272 4.66 -16.33 20.32
C ALA A 272 6.00 -16.89 20.86
N ASP A 273 6.31 -18.16 20.55
CA ASP A 273 7.53 -18.82 20.98
C ASP A 273 8.79 -18.13 20.39
N ALA A 274 8.73 -17.67 19.13
CA ALA A 274 9.84 -16.91 18.53
C ALA A 274 10.01 -15.54 19.20
N GLY A 275 8.89 -14.88 19.49
CA GLY A 275 8.89 -13.61 20.22
C GLY A 275 9.55 -13.74 21.59
N GLU A 276 9.17 -14.76 22.36
CA GLU A 276 9.74 -15.02 23.68
C GLU A 276 11.26 -15.29 23.59
N ARG A 277 11.68 -16.18 22.67
CA ARG A 277 13.11 -16.48 22.46
C ARG A 277 13.94 -15.26 22.05
N ALA A 278 13.35 -14.35 21.30
CA ALA A 278 14.03 -13.14 20.80
C ALA A 278 13.82 -11.91 21.71
N GLY A 279 13.08 -12.04 22.81
CA GLY A 279 12.78 -10.93 23.72
C GLY A 279 11.87 -9.85 23.12
N LEU A 280 11.03 -10.21 22.15
CA LEU A 280 10.13 -9.32 21.44
C LEU A 280 8.77 -9.21 22.16
N THR A 281 8.21 -8.01 22.15
CA THR A 281 6.86 -7.76 22.67
C THR A 281 5.88 -7.71 21.51
N PRO A 282 4.83 -8.55 21.49
CA PRO A 282 3.84 -8.49 20.42
C PRO A 282 2.99 -7.21 20.55
N ARG A 283 2.71 -6.57 19.42
CA ARG A 283 1.86 -5.37 19.31
C ARG A 283 0.45 -5.71 18.83
N ALA A 284 0.35 -6.66 17.89
CA ALA A 284 -0.93 -7.11 17.37
C ALA A 284 -0.86 -8.56 16.90
N ARG A 285 -2.02 -9.20 16.74
CA ARG A 285 -2.15 -10.48 16.04
C ARG A 285 -2.90 -10.32 14.72
N ILE A 286 -2.50 -11.10 13.71
CA ILE A 286 -3.18 -11.15 12.43
C ILE A 286 -4.31 -12.18 12.52
N LEU A 287 -5.54 -11.70 12.58
CA LEU A 287 -6.72 -12.57 12.68
C LEU A 287 -6.96 -13.28 11.34
N SER A 288 -7.03 -12.54 10.27
CA SER A 288 -7.24 -13.05 8.91
C SER A 288 -6.57 -12.21 7.86
N SER A 289 -6.26 -12.84 6.72
CA SER A 289 -5.91 -12.17 5.47
C SER A 289 -6.63 -12.88 4.33
N VAL A 290 -7.14 -12.12 3.36
CA VAL A 290 -7.86 -12.63 2.20
C VAL A 290 -7.46 -11.83 0.96
N SER A 291 -6.92 -12.53 -0.03
CA SER A 291 -6.68 -12.02 -1.37
C SER A 291 -7.74 -12.53 -2.32
N ILE A 292 -8.23 -11.68 -3.21
CA ILE A 292 -9.26 -12.01 -4.21
C ILE A 292 -8.90 -11.55 -5.61
N GLY A 293 -9.51 -12.18 -6.62
CA GLY A 293 -9.72 -11.62 -7.94
C GLY A 293 -11.10 -10.96 -8.02
N SER A 294 -11.24 -9.93 -8.83
CA SER A 294 -12.48 -9.21 -9.12
C SER A 294 -12.57 -8.88 -10.61
N GLU A 295 -13.63 -8.24 -11.02
CA GLU A 295 -13.89 -7.86 -12.40
C GLU A 295 -12.79 -6.92 -12.91
N PRO A 296 -12.13 -7.21 -14.05
CA PRO A 296 -10.91 -6.53 -14.48
C PRO A 296 -11.13 -5.15 -15.08
N THR A 297 -12.30 -4.82 -15.64
CA THR A 297 -12.57 -3.50 -16.24
C THR A 297 -12.66 -2.42 -15.18
N ILE A 298 -13.52 -2.59 -14.16
CA ILE A 298 -13.66 -1.66 -13.05
C ILE A 298 -12.52 -1.81 -12.02
N MET A 299 -11.88 -2.91 -11.98
CA MET A 299 -10.73 -3.43 -11.22
C MET A 299 -10.51 -2.92 -9.78
N LEU A 300 -10.95 -1.73 -9.42
CA LEU A 300 -10.59 -1.07 -8.17
C LEU A 300 -11.63 -1.25 -7.04
N THR A 301 -12.71 -1.97 -7.30
CA THR A 301 -13.80 -2.23 -6.35
C THR A 301 -13.56 -3.42 -5.41
N GLY A 302 -12.54 -4.22 -5.69
CA GLY A 302 -12.19 -5.43 -4.96
C GLY A 302 -12.02 -5.30 -3.43
N PRO A 303 -11.55 -4.18 -2.86
CA PRO A 303 -11.40 -4.01 -1.41
C PRO A 303 -12.66 -4.30 -0.62
N VAL A 304 -13.84 -3.99 -1.14
CA VAL A 304 -15.14 -4.26 -0.50
C VAL A 304 -15.32 -5.75 -0.25
N GLU A 305 -15.19 -6.57 -1.30
CA GLU A 305 -15.39 -8.02 -1.19
C GLU A 305 -14.24 -8.70 -0.41
N ALA A 306 -12.99 -8.25 -0.62
CA ALA A 306 -11.85 -8.74 0.16
C ALA A 306 -12.07 -8.52 1.66
N THR A 307 -12.56 -7.34 2.03
CA THR A 307 -12.89 -6.98 3.41
C THR A 307 -14.01 -7.83 3.97
N ARG A 308 -15.13 -7.97 3.26
CA ARG A 308 -16.26 -8.81 3.69
C ARG A 308 -15.81 -10.24 3.99
N ARG A 309 -15.00 -10.82 3.11
CA ARG A 309 -14.44 -12.17 3.31
C ARG A 309 -13.42 -12.23 4.44
N ALA A 310 -12.59 -11.23 4.62
CA ALA A 310 -11.62 -11.19 5.71
C ALA A 310 -12.31 -11.11 7.07
N LEU A 311 -13.34 -10.26 7.20
CA LEU A 311 -14.17 -10.16 8.40
C LEU A 311 -14.89 -11.47 8.70
N ALA A 312 -15.54 -12.06 7.71
CA ALA A 312 -16.22 -13.37 7.89
C ALA A 312 -15.23 -14.46 8.35
N LYS A 313 -14.01 -14.50 7.80
CA LYS A 313 -12.96 -15.44 8.20
C LYS A 313 -12.45 -15.18 9.62
N ALA A 314 -12.46 -13.93 10.08
CA ALA A 314 -12.12 -13.55 11.45
C ALA A 314 -13.29 -13.77 12.44
N GLY A 315 -14.50 -14.01 11.96
CA GLY A 315 -15.72 -14.10 12.79
C GLY A 315 -16.18 -12.74 13.30
N LEU A 316 -15.88 -11.66 12.56
CA LEU A 316 -16.19 -10.27 12.90
C LEU A 316 -17.16 -9.66 11.89
N SER A 317 -17.83 -8.61 12.32
CA SER A 317 -18.67 -7.72 11.53
C SER A 317 -17.98 -6.37 11.28
N VAL A 318 -18.57 -5.52 10.46
CA VAL A 318 -18.08 -4.14 10.21
C VAL A 318 -18.09 -3.31 11.50
N ASP A 319 -19.08 -3.53 12.37
CA ASP A 319 -19.25 -2.78 13.62
C ASP A 319 -18.17 -3.13 14.66
N ASP A 320 -17.56 -4.31 14.55
CA ASP A 320 -16.47 -4.74 15.42
C ASP A 320 -15.13 -4.11 15.08
N ILE A 321 -15.01 -3.41 13.94
CA ILE A 321 -13.77 -2.78 13.48
C ILE A 321 -13.76 -1.31 13.84
N GLU A 322 -12.75 -0.90 14.60
CA GLU A 322 -12.65 0.46 15.12
C GLU A 322 -11.89 1.40 14.20
N LEU A 323 -10.87 0.90 13.47
CA LEU A 323 -10.06 1.70 12.53
C LEU A 323 -9.84 0.98 11.21
N TRP A 324 -9.71 1.77 10.14
CA TRP A 324 -9.58 1.30 8.77
C TRP A 324 -8.45 2.03 8.04
N GLU A 325 -7.66 1.30 7.29
CA GLU A 325 -6.70 1.83 6.34
C GLU A 325 -6.99 1.23 4.96
N LEU A 326 -7.48 2.05 4.05
CA LEU A 326 -7.65 1.72 2.63
C LEU A 326 -6.67 2.55 1.82
N ASN A 327 -5.84 1.89 1.01
CA ASN A 327 -4.97 2.64 0.10
C ASN A 327 -5.77 3.56 -0.83
N GLU A 328 -5.43 4.83 -0.80
CA GLU A 328 -6.07 5.88 -1.60
C GLU A 328 -5.50 5.87 -3.04
N ALA A 329 -5.74 4.80 -3.80
CA ALA A 329 -5.33 4.77 -5.20
C ALA A 329 -5.94 5.93 -5.98
N PHE A 330 -7.24 6.16 -5.76
CA PHE A 330 -8.04 7.27 -6.27
C PHE A 330 -9.12 7.61 -5.25
N ALA A 331 -9.58 8.86 -5.23
CA ALA A 331 -10.60 9.29 -4.27
C ALA A 331 -11.93 8.51 -4.42
N SER A 332 -12.36 8.21 -5.66
CA SER A 332 -13.58 7.43 -5.91
C SER A 332 -13.54 6.02 -5.32
N VAL A 333 -12.36 5.40 -5.22
CA VAL A 333 -12.18 4.08 -4.60
C VAL A 333 -12.55 4.12 -3.13
N VAL A 334 -12.13 5.18 -2.43
CA VAL A 334 -12.44 5.33 -1.01
C VAL A 334 -13.91 5.69 -0.81
N LEU A 335 -14.44 6.61 -1.61
CA LEU A 335 -15.87 6.98 -1.55
C LEU A 335 -16.77 5.76 -1.80
N TYR A 336 -16.44 4.94 -2.78
CA TYR A 336 -17.13 3.67 -3.05
C TYR A 336 -17.06 2.71 -1.85
N PHE A 337 -15.89 2.54 -1.27
CA PHE A 337 -15.70 1.68 -0.10
C PHE A 337 -16.52 2.16 1.09
N LEU A 338 -16.53 3.48 1.37
CA LEU A 338 -17.35 4.07 2.42
C LEU A 338 -18.85 3.78 2.21
N GLN A 339 -19.35 3.92 0.97
CA GLN A 339 -20.73 3.65 0.62
C GLN A 339 -21.10 2.18 0.80
N GLU A 340 -20.26 1.25 0.32
CA GLU A 340 -20.55 -0.18 0.27
C GLU A 340 -20.34 -0.91 1.60
N ILE A 341 -19.36 -0.49 2.39
CA ILE A 341 -19.10 -1.06 3.72
C ILE A 341 -19.92 -0.37 4.79
N GLY A 342 -20.31 0.89 4.57
CA GLY A 342 -21.08 1.65 5.55
C GLY A 342 -20.25 2.21 6.70
N VAL A 343 -18.92 2.36 6.51
CA VAL A 343 -18.02 2.90 7.52
C VAL A 343 -18.00 4.44 7.45
N SER A 344 -17.95 5.08 8.63
CA SER A 344 -17.79 6.54 8.71
C SER A 344 -16.40 6.97 8.27
N HIS A 345 -16.30 8.09 7.54
CA HIS A 345 -15.02 8.69 7.14
C HIS A 345 -14.11 9.00 8.34
N ASP A 346 -14.66 9.22 9.53
CA ASP A 346 -13.86 9.48 10.74
C ASP A 346 -13.07 8.27 11.26
N ARG A 347 -13.36 7.07 10.74
CA ARG A 347 -12.67 5.83 11.14
C ARG A 347 -11.73 5.28 10.05
N ILE A 348 -11.67 5.89 8.87
CA ILE A 348 -10.84 5.43 7.75
C ILE A 348 -9.81 6.49 7.38
N ASN A 349 -8.57 6.05 7.15
CA ASN A 349 -7.45 6.89 6.73
C ASN A 349 -7.31 8.17 7.59
N VAL A 350 -7.41 7.99 8.90
CA VAL A 350 -7.48 9.10 9.86
C VAL A 350 -6.19 9.94 9.91
N ASN A 351 -5.11 9.40 9.37
CA ASN A 351 -3.82 10.07 9.24
C ASN A 351 -3.51 10.51 7.79
N GLY A 352 -4.54 10.60 6.94
CA GLY A 352 -4.36 10.79 5.50
C GLY A 352 -3.83 9.52 4.83
N GLY A 353 -3.60 9.56 3.52
CA GLY A 353 -3.20 8.39 2.76
C GLY A 353 -2.37 8.71 1.53
N ALA A 354 -2.48 7.85 0.50
CA ALA A 354 -1.64 7.90 -0.68
C ALA A 354 -1.87 9.11 -1.59
N ILE A 355 -3.03 9.74 -1.52
CA ILE A 355 -3.32 11.00 -2.23
C ILE A 355 -2.40 12.11 -1.70
N ALA A 356 -2.19 12.15 -0.39
CA ALA A 356 -1.32 13.12 0.25
C ALA A 356 0.15 12.70 0.25
N MET A 357 0.44 11.48 0.72
CA MET A 357 1.80 11.03 1.01
C MET A 357 2.43 10.17 -0.08
N GLY A 358 1.61 9.57 -0.96
CA GLY A 358 2.10 8.76 -2.09
C GLY A 358 1.98 7.24 -1.90
N HIS A 359 2.21 6.52 -3.02
CA HIS A 359 1.96 5.09 -3.16
C HIS A 359 3.17 4.38 -3.82
N PRO A 360 4.23 4.05 -3.06
CA PRO A 360 5.31 3.18 -3.55
C PRO A 360 4.77 1.75 -3.64
N LEU A 361 4.40 1.32 -4.85
CA LEU A 361 3.49 0.20 -5.13
C LEU A 361 3.75 -1.05 -4.27
N GLY A 362 4.97 -1.59 -4.36
CA GLY A 362 5.36 -2.81 -3.65
C GLY A 362 5.42 -2.68 -2.13
N ALA A 363 5.62 -1.47 -1.60
CA ALA A 363 5.77 -1.21 -0.17
C ALA A 363 4.47 -0.81 0.54
N THR A 364 3.51 -0.25 -0.20
CA THR A 364 2.34 0.44 0.39
C THR A 364 1.54 -0.43 1.35
N GLY A 365 1.33 -1.71 1.02
CA GLY A 365 0.54 -2.58 1.88
C GLY A 365 1.13 -2.76 3.28
N ALA A 366 2.45 -2.87 3.39
CA ALA A 366 3.16 -2.91 4.67
C ALA A 366 3.15 -1.53 5.37
N MET A 367 3.24 -0.42 4.60
CA MET A 367 3.18 0.93 5.16
C MET A 367 1.83 1.24 5.81
N ILE A 368 0.71 0.93 5.14
CA ILE A 368 -0.62 1.19 5.69
C ILE A 368 -0.94 0.28 6.88
N LEU A 369 -0.43 -0.96 6.89
CA LEU A 369 -0.57 -1.84 8.04
C LEU A 369 0.17 -1.28 9.27
N GLY A 370 1.41 -0.78 9.10
CA GLY A 370 2.15 -0.11 10.16
C GLY A 370 1.46 1.16 10.65
N THR A 371 0.97 2.00 9.74
CA THR A 371 0.19 3.20 10.08
C THR A 371 -1.08 2.86 10.88
N LEU A 372 -1.81 1.81 10.47
CA LEU A 372 -2.97 1.31 11.19
C LEU A 372 -2.62 0.89 12.61
N LEU A 373 -1.54 0.10 12.75
CA LEU A 373 -1.07 -0.41 14.05
C LEU A 373 -0.69 0.72 15.01
N ASP A 374 0.12 1.68 14.55
CA ASP A 374 0.53 2.84 15.35
C ASP A 374 -0.70 3.67 15.78
N GLU A 375 -1.66 3.87 14.88
CA GLU A 375 -2.88 4.63 15.21
C GLU A 375 -3.80 3.86 16.17
N MET A 376 -3.88 2.53 16.05
CA MET A 376 -4.61 1.69 17.02
C MET A 376 -4.03 1.85 18.42
N GLU A 377 -2.72 1.87 18.56
CA GLU A 377 -2.05 2.08 19.86
C GLU A 377 -2.28 3.50 20.38
N ARG A 378 -2.04 4.52 19.53
CA ARG A 378 -2.21 5.93 19.89
C ARG A 378 -3.63 6.28 20.34
N ALA A 379 -4.64 5.73 19.65
CA ALA A 379 -6.05 6.03 19.88
C ALA A 379 -6.75 5.03 20.82
N ASP A 380 -5.98 4.08 21.42
CA ASP A 380 -6.48 2.99 22.26
C ASP A 380 -7.60 2.19 21.56
N ARG A 381 -7.36 1.77 20.30
CA ARG A 381 -8.26 0.96 19.51
C ARG A 381 -7.78 -0.47 19.46
N LYS A 382 -8.73 -1.41 19.42
CA LYS A 382 -8.43 -2.84 19.54
C LYS A 382 -8.36 -3.54 18.19
N THR A 383 -9.24 -3.17 17.25
CA THR A 383 -9.42 -3.88 15.97
C THR A 383 -9.22 -2.95 14.79
N GLY A 384 -8.58 -3.46 13.76
CA GLY A 384 -8.34 -2.70 12.54
C GLY A 384 -8.29 -3.56 11.27
N VAL A 385 -8.56 -2.92 10.13
CA VAL A 385 -8.46 -3.52 8.80
C VAL A 385 -7.57 -2.67 7.91
N ALA A 386 -6.56 -3.29 7.30
CA ALA A 386 -5.81 -2.74 6.18
C ALA A 386 -6.25 -3.41 4.88
N THR A 387 -6.56 -2.64 3.83
CA THR A 387 -7.00 -3.18 2.55
C THR A 387 -6.55 -2.30 1.38
N LEU A 388 -6.39 -2.90 0.23
CA LEU A 388 -6.08 -2.17 -1.02
C LEU A 388 -6.49 -2.95 -2.26
N CYS A 389 -6.83 -2.20 -3.31
CA CYS A 389 -7.00 -2.71 -4.66
C CYS A 389 -5.65 -2.92 -5.35
N ALA A 390 -5.64 -3.71 -6.39
CA ALA A 390 -4.48 -3.90 -7.24
C ALA A 390 -4.90 -4.02 -8.71
N ALA A 391 -3.96 -3.76 -9.60
CA ALA A 391 -4.19 -3.85 -11.04
C ALA A 391 -4.78 -5.20 -11.44
N SER A 392 -5.44 -5.22 -12.60
CA SER A 392 -6.06 -6.41 -13.19
C SER A 392 -7.19 -7.02 -12.36
N GLY A 393 -7.88 -6.21 -11.54
CA GLY A 393 -9.00 -6.68 -10.73
C GLY A 393 -8.56 -7.61 -9.62
N GLN A 394 -7.74 -7.13 -8.71
CA GLN A 394 -7.34 -7.85 -7.50
C GLN A 394 -7.48 -6.96 -6.26
N ALA A 395 -7.61 -7.58 -5.11
CA ALA A 395 -7.57 -6.88 -3.82
C ALA A 395 -7.10 -7.82 -2.70
N ILE A 396 -6.66 -7.21 -1.61
CA ILE A 396 -6.33 -7.90 -0.37
C ILE A 396 -6.90 -7.12 0.82
N ALA A 397 -7.33 -7.84 1.86
CA ALA A 397 -7.67 -7.26 3.16
C ALA A 397 -7.06 -8.10 4.27
N THR A 398 -6.53 -7.43 5.29
CA THR A 398 -5.95 -8.04 6.49
C THR A 398 -6.59 -7.43 7.73
N VAL A 399 -7.11 -8.28 8.60
CA VAL A 399 -7.71 -7.91 9.89
C VAL A 399 -6.69 -8.16 10.99
N ILE A 400 -6.44 -7.16 11.80
CA ILE A 400 -5.54 -7.24 12.95
C ILE A 400 -6.26 -6.88 14.24
N GLU A 401 -5.77 -7.43 15.34
CA GLU A 401 -6.23 -7.11 16.69
C GLU A 401 -5.02 -6.82 17.57
N ARG A 402 -5.03 -5.69 18.26
CA ARG A 402 -3.99 -5.30 19.23
C ARG A 402 -4.01 -6.27 20.42
N VAL A 403 -2.84 -6.64 20.93
CA VAL A 403 -2.65 -7.55 22.07
C VAL A 403 -2.13 -6.82 23.30
#